data_eb2474fedce06e7055d7749f7898389a
#
_entry.id   eb2474fedce06e7055d7749f7898389a
#
_cell.length_a   1.000
_cell.length_b   1.000
_cell.length_c   1.000
_cell.angle_alpha   90.00
_cell.angle_beta   90.00
_cell.angle_gamma   90.00
#
_symmetry.space_group_name_H-M   'P 1'
#
loop_
_entity.id
_entity.type
_entity.pdbx_description
1 polymer ?
#
loop_
_entity_poly.entity_id
_entity_poly.type
_entity_poly.pdbx_seq_one_letter_code
_entity_poly.pdbx_strand_id
1 'polypeptide(L)'
;DWFLKVQDQSLGFVGGEVTVPIWMGGKINAANRAARINEKTAVAQGNQTRNALISELVERYFGLALATQVVAVRQQVVDGVRRHLEDARALERNGMIAQTERLYVEFKMAEAERELANAKLQAETIASALSNTLGRESDWRPVTAMFLLAKVEDLAYYQDLAQARNPLLSQVSLKRELAQEGVRAQRADFLPQVAAIGGGSFYNYQVAGLVPRWAV
;
A
#
# COMPACT_ATOMS: atom_id res chain seq x y z
N ASP A 1 -23.15 -23.41 72.92
CA ASP A 1 -22.80 -23.41 71.50
C ASP A 1 -21.39 -22.82 71.32
N TRP A 2 -20.45 -23.65 70.89
CA TRP A 2 -19.08 -23.26 70.63
C TRP A 2 -18.94 -22.93 69.15
N PHE A 3 -18.77 -21.64 68.81
CA PHE A 3 -18.45 -21.23 67.47
C PHE A 3 -16.95 -20.96 67.34
N LEU A 4 -16.25 -21.80 66.61
CA LEU A 4 -14.86 -21.59 66.29
C LEU A 4 -14.84 -20.63 65.05
N LYS A 5 -14.53 -19.36 65.24
CA LYS A 5 -14.34 -18.41 64.12
C LYS A 5 -12.99 -18.68 63.47
N VAL A 6 -13.00 -19.36 62.35
CA VAL A 6 -11.77 -19.76 61.64
C VAL A 6 -11.23 -18.58 60.77
N GLN A 7 -12.10 -17.69 60.28
CA GLN A 7 -11.71 -16.56 59.45
C GLN A 7 -12.78 -15.46 59.44
N ASP A 8 -12.38 -14.21 59.25
CA ASP A 8 -13.30 -13.10 59.02
C ASP A 8 -13.95 -13.18 57.62
N GLN A 9 -15.19 -12.72 57.51
CA GLN A 9 -15.96 -12.79 56.23
C GLN A 9 -15.43 -11.85 55.14
N SER A 10 -14.59 -10.87 55.49
CA SER A 10 -13.99 -9.92 54.52
C SER A 10 -12.47 -10.01 54.61
N LEU A 11 -11.89 -10.77 53.69
CA LEU A 11 -10.45 -10.82 53.49
C LEU A 11 -10.08 -9.96 52.26
N GLY A 12 -9.32 -8.89 52.48
CA GLY A 12 -8.72 -8.10 51.40
C GLY A 12 -7.21 -8.38 51.36
N PHE A 13 -6.67 -8.50 50.16
CA PHE A 13 -5.23 -8.60 50.00
C PHE A 13 -4.80 -7.78 48.77
N VAL A 14 -3.56 -7.30 48.82
CA VAL A 14 -2.85 -6.67 47.72
C VAL A 14 -1.52 -7.38 47.55
N GLY A 15 -1.25 -7.86 46.35
CA GLY A 15 0.00 -8.57 46.06
C GLY A 15 0.57 -8.18 44.70
N GLY A 16 1.87 -8.32 44.55
CA GLY A 16 2.60 -8.16 43.29
C GLY A 16 3.58 -9.32 43.13
N GLU A 17 3.73 -9.80 41.89
CA GLU A 17 4.70 -10.82 41.51
C GLU A 17 5.54 -10.33 40.36
N VAL A 18 6.83 -10.58 40.39
CA VAL A 18 7.79 -10.33 39.31
C VAL A 18 8.44 -11.66 38.94
N THR A 19 8.29 -12.06 37.70
CA THR A 19 8.94 -13.24 37.13
C THR A 19 10.02 -12.80 36.12
N VAL A 20 11.27 -13.16 36.39
CA VAL A 20 12.41 -12.84 35.52
C VAL A 20 12.92 -14.15 34.89
N PRO A 21 12.74 -14.34 33.56
CA PRO A 21 13.28 -15.52 32.89
C PRO A 21 14.80 -15.41 32.79
N ILE A 22 15.53 -16.32 33.44
CA ILE A 22 16.99 -16.40 33.40
C ILE A 22 17.45 -17.17 32.17
N TRP A 23 16.78 -18.28 31.86
CA TRP A 23 17.08 -19.11 30.71
C TRP A 23 15.81 -19.83 30.20
N MET A 24 15.54 -19.72 28.91
CA MET A 24 14.32 -20.23 28.28
C MET A 24 14.66 -21.14 27.09
N GLY A 25 15.69 -22.00 27.22
CA GLY A 25 16.05 -22.93 26.14
C GLY A 25 16.47 -22.25 24.80
N GLY A 26 16.81 -20.95 24.82
CA GLY A 26 17.10 -20.18 23.62
C GLY A 26 15.88 -19.49 22.98
N LYS A 27 14.68 -19.60 23.54
CA LYS A 27 13.43 -18.99 23.04
C LYS A 27 13.53 -17.47 22.94
N ILE A 28 14.12 -16.80 23.94
CA ILE A 28 14.34 -15.35 23.96
C ILE A 28 15.23 -14.93 22.78
N ASN A 29 16.31 -15.69 22.51
CA ASN A 29 17.21 -15.39 21.40
C ASN A 29 16.51 -15.60 20.03
N ALA A 30 15.68 -16.63 19.89
CA ALA A 30 14.89 -16.86 18.69
C ALA A 30 13.85 -15.72 18.50
N ALA A 31 13.18 -15.27 19.56
CA ALA A 31 12.25 -14.15 19.52
C ALA A 31 12.95 -12.84 19.11
N ASN A 32 14.13 -12.55 19.66
CA ASN A 32 14.90 -11.37 19.29
C ASN A 32 15.36 -11.40 17.82
N ARG A 33 15.77 -12.58 17.30
CA ARG A 33 16.09 -12.71 15.87
C ARG A 33 14.84 -12.58 14.99
N ALA A 34 13.72 -13.16 15.40
CA ALA A 34 12.44 -12.99 14.71
C ALA A 34 12.01 -11.51 14.65
N ALA A 35 12.18 -10.75 15.73
CA ALA A 35 11.90 -9.31 15.74
C ALA A 35 12.77 -8.54 14.73
N ARG A 36 14.07 -8.84 14.65
CA ARG A 36 14.98 -8.24 13.66
C ARG A 36 14.62 -8.62 12.21
N ILE A 37 14.14 -9.85 11.99
CA ILE A 37 13.67 -10.29 10.68
C ILE A 37 12.39 -9.54 10.31
N ASN A 38 11.47 -9.33 11.25
CA ASN A 38 10.26 -8.55 11.04
C ASN A 38 10.58 -7.09 10.67
N GLU A 39 11.57 -6.47 11.33
CA GLU A 39 12.07 -5.14 10.97
C GLU A 39 12.56 -5.10 9.52
N LYS A 40 13.43 -6.04 9.11
CA LYS A 40 13.90 -6.14 7.73
C LYS A 40 12.75 -6.36 6.74
N THR A 41 11.75 -7.15 7.12
CA THR A 41 10.55 -7.39 6.30
C THR A 41 9.75 -6.11 6.11
N ALA A 42 9.58 -5.31 7.16
CA ALA A 42 8.91 -4.01 7.07
C ALA A 42 9.65 -3.03 6.14
N VAL A 43 10.99 -3.01 6.20
CA VAL A 43 11.81 -2.21 5.27
C VAL A 43 11.65 -2.68 3.82
N ALA A 44 11.68 -3.99 3.57
CA ALA A 44 11.47 -4.55 2.24
C ALA A 44 10.06 -4.25 1.70
N GLN A 45 9.05 -4.29 2.56
CA GLN A 45 7.68 -3.92 2.22
C GLN A 45 7.55 -2.42 1.90
N GLY A 46 8.20 -1.56 2.66
CA GLY A 46 8.29 -0.13 2.37
C GLY A 46 8.92 0.15 1.00
N ASN A 47 10.01 -0.55 0.65
CA ASN A 47 10.63 -0.46 -0.66
C ASN A 47 9.71 -0.93 -1.79
N GLN A 48 8.95 -2.01 -1.57
CA GLN A 48 7.94 -2.48 -2.54
C GLN A 48 6.86 -1.43 -2.78
N THR A 49 6.30 -0.86 -1.72
CA THR A 49 5.29 0.20 -1.82
C THR A 49 5.83 1.42 -2.55
N ARG A 50 7.07 1.84 -2.21
CA ARG A 50 7.74 2.95 -2.89
C ARG A 50 7.89 2.69 -4.40
N ASN A 51 8.35 1.50 -4.78
CA ASN A 51 8.52 1.14 -6.18
C ASN A 51 7.17 1.11 -6.94
N ALA A 52 6.12 0.58 -6.30
CA ALA A 52 4.77 0.58 -6.86
C ALA A 52 4.25 2.02 -7.08
N LEU A 53 4.43 2.91 -6.11
CA LEU A 53 4.05 4.31 -6.23
C LEU A 53 4.83 5.04 -7.33
N ILE A 54 6.12 4.77 -7.48
CA ILE A 54 6.93 5.36 -8.57
C ILE A 54 6.41 4.88 -9.93
N SER A 55 6.13 3.58 -10.07
CA SER A 55 5.59 3.04 -11.34
C SER A 55 4.24 3.65 -11.68
N GLU A 56 3.35 3.74 -10.70
CA GLU A 56 2.02 4.36 -10.85
C GLU A 56 2.13 5.85 -11.21
N LEU A 57 3.05 6.57 -10.57
CA LEU A 57 3.30 7.99 -10.88
C LEU A 57 3.77 8.18 -12.33
N VAL A 58 4.72 7.34 -12.76
CA VAL A 58 5.24 7.37 -14.15
C VAL A 58 4.13 7.09 -15.16
N GLU A 59 3.31 6.05 -14.91
CA GLU A 59 2.18 5.69 -15.74
C GLU A 59 1.16 6.86 -15.85
N ARG A 60 0.77 7.46 -14.72
CA ARG A 60 -0.17 8.58 -14.68
C ARG A 60 0.40 9.83 -15.36
N TYR A 61 1.69 10.11 -15.15
CA TYR A 61 2.36 11.27 -15.76
C TYR A 61 2.40 11.17 -17.30
N PHE A 62 2.87 10.05 -17.83
CA PHE A 62 2.90 9.85 -19.28
C PHE A 62 1.51 9.60 -19.87
N GLY A 63 0.59 9.02 -19.11
CA GLY A 63 -0.82 8.93 -19.47
C GLY A 63 -1.45 10.29 -19.65
N LEU A 64 -1.17 11.26 -18.76
CA LEU A 64 -1.62 12.65 -18.91
C LEU A 64 -0.99 13.33 -20.13
N ALA A 65 0.31 13.11 -20.36
CA ALA A 65 0.99 13.64 -21.54
C ALA A 65 0.33 13.16 -22.83
N LEU A 66 0.03 11.86 -22.93
CA LEU A 66 -0.67 11.28 -24.07
C LEU A 66 -2.10 11.83 -24.23
N ALA A 67 -2.87 11.86 -23.13
CA ALA A 67 -4.24 12.36 -23.14
C ALA A 67 -4.31 13.83 -23.62
N THR A 68 -3.37 14.66 -23.19
CA THR A 68 -3.27 16.06 -23.63
C THR A 68 -3.00 16.17 -25.13
N GLN A 69 -2.13 15.31 -25.68
CA GLN A 69 -1.91 15.26 -27.13
C GLN A 69 -3.14 14.78 -27.90
N VAL A 70 -3.86 13.76 -27.37
CA VAL A 70 -5.13 13.30 -27.96
C VAL A 70 -6.15 14.44 -28.02
N VAL A 71 -6.29 15.23 -26.95
CA VAL A 71 -7.17 16.41 -26.94
C VAL A 71 -6.77 17.39 -28.05
N ALA A 72 -5.48 17.69 -28.22
CA ALA A 72 -5.00 18.60 -29.26
C ALA A 72 -5.33 18.06 -30.66
N VAL A 73 -5.12 16.76 -30.91
CA VAL A 73 -5.48 16.15 -32.22
C VAL A 73 -6.99 16.18 -32.46
N ARG A 74 -7.81 15.85 -31.45
CA ARG A 74 -9.28 15.89 -31.56
C ARG A 74 -9.78 17.34 -31.83
N GLN A 75 -9.14 18.33 -31.21
CA GLN A 75 -9.46 19.74 -31.51
C GLN A 75 -9.16 20.09 -32.98
N GLN A 76 -8.03 19.65 -33.52
CA GLN A 76 -7.71 19.86 -34.95
C GLN A 76 -8.73 19.19 -35.89
N VAL A 77 -9.23 17.99 -35.51
CA VAL A 77 -10.29 17.30 -36.24
C VAL A 77 -11.57 18.13 -36.26
N VAL A 78 -12.00 18.64 -35.10
CA VAL A 78 -13.19 19.50 -34.98
C VAL A 78 -13.03 20.73 -35.85
N ASP A 79 -11.86 21.38 -35.82
CA ASP A 79 -11.61 22.59 -36.64
C ASP A 79 -11.56 22.28 -38.14
N GLY A 80 -11.11 21.09 -38.55
CA GLY A 80 -11.15 20.60 -39.91
C GLY A 80 -12.58 20.32 -40.39
N VAL A 81 -13.37 19.59 -39.62
CA VAL A 81 -14.76 19.28 -39.96
C VAL A 81 -15.64 20.53 -39.97
N ARG A 82 -15.35 21.51 -39.10
CA ARG A 82 -16.06 22.81 -39.08
C ARG A 82 -15.87 23.53 -40.41
N ARG A 83 -14.66 23.64 -40.94
CA ARG A 83 -14.40 24.23 -42.26
C ARG A 83 -15.13 23.46 -43.36
N HIS A 84 -15.08 22.13 -43.33
CA HIS A 84 -15.84 21.31 -44.27
C HIS A 84 -17.35 21.57 -44.22
N LEU A 85 -17.93 21.80 -43.05
CA LEU A 85 -19.34 22.11 -42.88
C LEU A 85 -19.67 23.49 -43.47
N GLU A 86 -18.80 24.48 -43.30
CA GLU A 86 -18.95 25.80 -43.90
C GLU A 86 -18.94 25.73 -45.46
N ASP A 87 -18.02 24.95 -46.02
CA ASP A 87 -17.94 24.69 -47.44
C ASP A 87 -19.21 23.97 -47.96
N ALA A 88 -19.66 22.92 -47.28
CA ALA A 88 -20.85 22.18 -47.64
C ALA A 88 -22.11 23.06 -47.62
N ARG A 89 -22.24 23.95 -46.61
CA ARG A 89 -23.33 24.94 -46.58
C ARG A 89 -23.29 25.94 -47.74
N ALA A 90 -22.08 26.34 -48.16
CA ALA A 90 -21.90 27.20 -49.31
C ALA A 90 -22.27 26.50 -50.64
N LEU A 91 -21.84 25.26 -50.81
CA LEU A 91 -22.15 24.43 -51.97
C LEU A 91 -23.64 24.14 -52.11
N GLU A 92 -24.33 23.80 -50.98
CA GLU A 92 -25.78 23.58 -50.98
C GLU A 92 -26.53 24.87 -51.41
N ARG A 93 -26.18 26.04 -50.85
CA ARG A 93 -26.78 27.32 -51.24
C ARG A 93 -26.66 27.62 -52.74
N ASN A 94 -25.58 27.15 -53.35
CA ASN A 94 -25.35 27.29 -54.79
C ASN A 94 -25.93 26.13 -55.65
N GLY A 95 -26.65 25.18 -54.99
CA GLY A 95 -27.26 24.04 -55.67
C GLY A 95 -26.26 22.99 -56.18
N MET A 96 -25.00 23.02 -55.68
CA MET A 96 -23.94 22.08 -56.11
C MET A 96 -23.95 20.76 -55.39
N ILE A 97 -24.55 20.69 -54.18
CA ILE A 97 -24.75 19.46 -53.44
C ILE A 97 -26.17 19.36 -52.91
N ALA A 98 -26.59 18.13 -52.59
CA ALA A 98 -27.90 17.86 -51.99
C ALA A 98 -27.89 18.15 -50.46
N GLN A 99 -29.05 18.47 -49.90
CA GLN A 99 -29.23 18.69 -48.46
C GLN A 99 -28.76 17.51 -47.64
N THR A 100 -28.93 16.27 -48.12
CA THR A 100 -28.49 15.05 -47.45
C THR A 100 -26.98 15.01 -47.21
N GLU A 101 -26.19 15.53 -48.16
CA GLU A 101 -24.74 15.61 -48.03
C GLU A 101 -24.32 16.61 -46.94
N ARG A 102 -24.94 17.80 -46.89
CA ARG A 102 -24.71 18.75 -45.80
C ARG A 102 -25.10 18.15 -44.44
N LEU A 103 -26.25 17.51 -44.33
CA LEU A 103 -26.70 16.85 -43.11
C LEU A 103 -25.71 15.77 -42.65
N TYR A 104 -25.11 15.03 -43.58
CA TYR A 104 -24.06 14.07 -43.26
C TYR A 104 -22.82 14.76 -42.65
N VAL A 105 -22.40 15.92 -43.19
CA VAL A 105 -21.26 16.67 -42.62
C VAL A 105 -21.63 17.24 -41.21
N GLU A 106 -22.88 17.69 -41.02
CA GLU A 106 -23.36 18.13 -39.69
C GLU A 106 -23.33 16.95 -38.66
N PHE A 107 -23.74 15.76 -39.06
CA PHE A 107 -23.60 14.59 -38.24
C PHE A 107 -22.12 14.31 -37.88
N LYS A 108 -21.21 14.41 -38.83
CA LYS A 108 -19.76 14.23 -38.58
C LYS A 108 -19.21 15.32 -37.66
N MET A 109 -19.73 16.54 -37.74
CA MET A 109 -19.35 17.61 -36.79
C MET A 109 -19.77 17.28 -35.35
N ALA A 110 -21.02 16.85 -35.15
CA ALA A 110 -21.50 16.46 -33.84
C ALA A 110 -20.72 15.25 -33.28
N GLU A 111 -20.36 14.29 -34.15
CA GLU A 111 -19.50 13.15 -33.77
C GLU A 111 -18.11 13.64 -33.32
N ALA A 112 -17.46 14.52 -34.06
CA ALA A 112 -16.15 15.07 -33.73
C ALA A 112 -16.16 15.87 -32.43
N GLU A 113 -17.20 16.68 -32.19
CA GLU A 113 -17.38 17.44 -30.93
C GLU A 113 -17.57 16.50 -29.72
N ARG A 114 -18.35 15.43 -29.88
CA ARG A 114 -18.52 14.40 -28.85
C ARG A 114 -17.19 13.71 -28.51
N GLU A 115 -16.41 13.34 -29.53
CA GLU A 115 -15.10 12.72 -29.37
C GLU A 115 -14.10 13.67 -28.64
N LEU A 116 -14.13 14.96 -28.97
CA LEU A 116 -13.33 15.96 -28.27
C LEU A 116 -13.74 16.10 -26.79
N ALA A 117 -15.06 16.14 -26.53
CA ALA A 117 -15.56 16.21 -25.16
C ALA A 117 -15.11 14.99 -24.33
N ASN A 118 -15.21 13.79 -24.90
CA ASN A 118 -14.76 12.56 -24.25
C ASN A 118 -13.23 12.60 -23.98
N ALA A 119 -12.43 13.07 -24.95
CA ALA A 119 -10.99 13.19 -24.77
C ALA A 119 -10.62 14.17 -23.64
N LYS A 120 -11.33 15.30 -23.53
CA LYS A 120 -11.15 16.26 -22.43
C LYS A 120 -11.47 15.65 -21.08
N LEU A 121 -12.62 14.99 -20.94
CA LEU A 121 -13.00 14.28 -19.70
C LEU A 121 -11.98 13.21 -19.29
N GLN A 122 -11.45 12.49 -20.26
CA GLN A 122 -10.41 11.50 -20.00
C GLN A 122 -9.12 12.13 -19.49
N ALA A 123 -8.69 13.25 -20.08
CA ALA A 123 -7.52 13.99 -19.62
C ALA A 123 -7.72 14.54 -18.19
N GLU A 124 -8.89 15.09 -17.87
CA GLU A 124 -9.25 15.58 -16.53
C GLU A 124 -9.24 14.43 -15.50
N THR A 125 -9.76 13.26 -15.87
CA THR A 125 -9.75 12.07 -15.00
C THR A 125 -8.32 11.64 -14.65
N ILE A 126 -7.43 11.60 -15.65
CA ILE A 126 -6.02 11.25 -15.43
C ILE A 126 -5.30 12.32 -14.61
N ALA A 127 -5.58 13.61 -14.86
CA ALA A 127 -5.02 14.72 -14.08
C ALA A 127 -5.44 14.64 -12.59
N SER A 128 -6.72 14.33 -12.33
CA SER A 128 -7.24 14.12 -10.97
C SER A 128 -6.58 12.91 -10.31
N ALA A 129 -6.40 11.79 -11.03
CA ALA A 129 -5.70 10.63 -10.54
C ALA A 129 -4.23 10.93 -10.20
N LEU A 130 -3.54 11.75 -11.01
CA LEU A 130 -2.18 12.21 -10.74
C LEU A 130 -2.14 13.09 -9.49
N SER A 131 -3.07 14.04 -9.34
CA SER A 131 -3.21 14.90 -8.16
C SER A 131 -3.38 14.08 -6.89
N ASN A 132 -4.22 13.05 -6.92
CA ASN A 132 -4.43 12.13 -5.79
C ASN A 132 -3.16 11.36 -5.42
N THR A 133 -2.37 10.90 -6.42
CA THR A 133 -1.10 10.21 -6.14
C THR A 133 -0.08 11.14 -5.49
N LEU A 134 -0.05 12.40 -5.90
CA LEU A 134 0.89 13.41 -5.40
C LEU A 134 0.40 14.10 -4.10
N GLY A 135 -0.86 13.84 -3.68
CA GLY A 135 -1.48 14.49 -2.52
C GLY A 135 -1.61 16.01 -2.67
N ARG A 136 -1.64 16.51 -3.89
CA ARG A 136 -1.65 17.94 -4.20
C ARG A 136 -2.48 18.23 -5.45
N GLU A 137 -3.41 19.14 -5.35
CA GLU A 137 -4.13 19.67 -6.50
C GLU A 137 -3.29 20.71 -7.24
N SER A 138 -3.18 20.58 -8.57
CA SER A 138 -2.51 21.54 -9.44
C SER A 138 -2.92 21.33 -10.90
N ASP A 139 -2.76 22.37 -11.72
CA ASP A 139 -2.84 22.25 -13.18
C ASP A 139 -1.54 21.61 -13.72
N TRP A 140 -1.55 20.28 -13.77
CA TRP A 140 -0.38 19.51 -14.18
C TRP A 140 -0.16 19.59 -15.68
N ARG A 141 1.03 20.04 -16.08
CA ARG A 141 1.45 20.10 -17.48
C ARG A 141 2.71 19.26 -17.68
N PRO A 142 2.57 18.06 -18.23
CA PRO A 142 3.74 17.24 -18.55
C PRO A 142 4.62 17.95 -19.58
N VAL A 143 5.90 18.10 -19.24
CA VAL A 143 6.90 18.77 -20.10
C VAL A 143 7.91 17.80 -20.71
N THR A 144 7.96 16.56 -20.19
CA THR A 144 8.87 15.53 -20.67
C THR A 144 8.36 14.93 -21.96
N ALA A 145 9.17 14.95 -23.00
CA ALA A 145 8.84 14.29 -24.25
C ALA A 145 8.72 12.77 -24.05
N MET A 146 7.76 12.15 -24.74
CA MET A 146 7.69 10.69 -24.78
C MET A 146 8.93 10.15 -25.51
N PHE A 147 9.51 9.08 -24.95
CA PHE A 147 10.71 8.47 -25.49
C PHE A 147 10.55 6.94 -25.59
N LEU A 148 11.27 6.35 -26.48
CA LEU A 148 11.43 4.90 -26.58
C LEU A 148 12.88 4.55 -26.23
N LEU A 149 13.05 3.48 -25.47
CA LEU A 149 14.39 2.94 -25.22
C LEU A 149 14.96 2.40 -26.53
N ALA A 150 16.14 2.90 -26.93
CA ALA A 150 16.80 2.48 -28.14
C ALA A 150 17.27 1.01 -28.08
N LYS A 151 17.54 0.52 -26.88
CA LYS A 151 17.98 -0.85 -26.61
C LYS A 151 17.34 -1.37 -25.33
N VAL A 152 16.88 -2.60 -25.37
CA VAL A 152 16.45 -3.38 -24.22
C VAL A 152 17.53 -4.43 -23.95
N GLU A 153 17.98 -4.56 -22.71
CA GLU A 153 18.98 -5.55 -22.32
C GLU A 153 18.43 -6.97 -22.37
N ASP A 154 19.31 -7.96 -22.32
CA ASP A 154 18.93 -9.38 -22.36
C ASP A 154 18.08 -9.78 -21.13
N LEU A 155 17.26 -10.80 -21.29
CA LEU A 155 16.43 -11.34 -20.21
C LEU A 155 17.26 -11.73 -18.98
N ALA A 156 18.46 -12.29 -19.20
CA ALA A 156 19.38 -12.67 -18.12
C ALA A 156 19.74 -11.48 -17.23
N TYR A 157 20.02 -10.32 -17.83
CA TYR A 157 20.30 -9.09 -17.07
C TYR A 157 19.16 -8.72 -16.12
N TYR A 158 17.91 -8.78 -16.59
CA TYR A 158 16.75 -8.46 -15.75
C TYR A 158 16.48 -9.52 -14.69
N GLN A 159 16.76 -10.80 -14.98
CA GLN A 159 16.65 -11.88 -14.00
C GLN A 159 17.63 -11.71 -12.86
N ASP A 160 18.90 -11.41 -13.16
CA ASP A 160 19.94 -11.16 -12.16
C ASP A 160 19.60 -9.92 -11.32
N LEU A 161 19.17 -8.85 -11.98
CA LEU A 161 18.73 -7.63 -11.30
C LEU A 161 17.54 -7.88 -10.38
N ALA A 162 16.57 -8.68 -10.82
CA ALA A 162 15.41 -9.05 -10.01
C ALA A 162 15.84 -9.87 -8.79
N GLN A 163 16.72 -10.87 -8.95
CA GLN A 163 17.23 -11.66 -7.83
C GLN A 163 17.95 -10.78 -6.80
N ALA A 164 18.74 -9.81 -7.26
CA ALA A 164 19.53 -8.94 -6.39
C ALA A 164 18.72 -7.85 -5.70
N ARG A 165 17.68 -7.32 -6.34
CA ARG A 165 17.02 -6.06 -5.92
C ARG A 165 15.51 -6.12 -5.78
N ASN A 166 14.84 -7.24 -6.09
CA ASN A 166 13.40 -7.31 -5.99
C ASN A 166 12.96 -7.41 -4.52
N PRO A 167 12.21 -6.42 -3.99
CA PRO A 167 11.77 -6.44 -2.59
C PRO A 167 10.86 -7.62 -2.26
N LEU A 168 10.09 -8.13 -3.24
CA LEU A 168 9.21 -9.26 -3.04
C LEU A 168 10.01 -10.56 -2.80
N LEU A 169 11.08 -10.80 -3.58
CA LEU A 169 11.96 -11.94 -3.36
C LEU A 169 12.68 -11.85 -2.01
N SER A 170 13.10 -10.64 -1.62
CA SER A 170 13.65 -10.37 -0.29
C SER A 170 12.64 -10.73 0.82
N GLN A 171 11.38 -10.33 0.70
CA GLN A 171 10.33 -10.67 1.66
C GLN A 171 10.11 -12.19 1.77
N VAL A 172 10.12 -12.91 0.64
CA VAL A 172 9.98 -14.39 0.65
C VAL A 172 11.15 -15.04 1.38
N SER A 173 12.38 -14.59 1.14
CA SER A 173 13.55 -15.13 1.86
C SER A 173 13.49 -14.84 3.37
N LEU A 174 13.08 -13.63 3.75
CA LEU A 174 12.89 -13.25 5.16
C LEU A 174 11.77 -14.06 5.84
N LYS A 175 10.67 -14.36 5.13
CA LYS A 175 9.62 -15.25 5.65
C LYS A 175 10.15 -16.65 5.93
N ARG A 176 11.04 -17.18 5.06
CA ARG A 176 11.69 -18.47 5.29
C ARG A 176 12.59 -18.41 6.54
N GLU A 177 13.38 -17.36 6.71
CA GLU A 177 14.21 -17.16 7.90
C GLU A 177 13.34 -17.05 9.17
N LEU A 178 12.24 -16.31 9.12
CA LEU A 178 11.29 -16.19 10.23
C LEU A 178 10.71 -17.54 10.62
N ALA A 179 10.33 -18.37 9.65
CA ALA A 179 9.84 -19.73 9.91
C ALA A 179 10.92 -20.62 10.58
N GLN A 180 12.19 -20.46 10.20
CA GLN A 180 13.30 -21.17 10.87
C GLN A 180 13.46 -20.74 12.32
N GLU A 181 13.31 -19.44 12.65
CA GLU A 181 13.32 -18.98 14.04
C GLU A 181 12.09 -19.50 14.81
N GLY A 182 10.93 -19.62 14.16
CA GLY A 182 9.76 -20.29 14.74
C GLY A 182 10.04 -21.74 15.13
N VAL A 183 10.69 -22.50 14.26
CA VAL A 183 11.12 -23.88 14.57
C VAL A 183 12.09 -23.91 15.76
N ARG A 184 13.04 -22.95 15.83
CA ARG A 184 13.97 -22.84 16.96
C ARG A 184 13.24 -22.52 18.27
N ALA A 185 12.26 -21.62 18.23
CA ALA A 185 11.44 -21.28 19.38
C ALA A 185 10.63 -22.48 19.89
N GLN A 186 10.04 -23.27 18.98
CA GLN A 186 9.32 -24.49 19.36
C GLN A 186 10.24 -25.58 19.93
N ARG A 187 11.43 -25.73 19.38
CA ARG A 187 12.43 -26.66 19.95
C ARG A 187 12.88 -26.27 21.37
N ALA A 188 12.88 -24.97 21.68
CA ALA A 188 13.21 -24.48 23.03
C ALA A 188 12.22 -24.95 24.08
N ASP A 189 10.97 -25.28 23.72
CA ASP A 189 9.95 -25.78 24.65
C ASP A 189 10.25 -27.22 25.11
N PHE A 190 11.13 -27.98 24.44
CA PHE A 190 11.61 -29.29 24.88
C PHE A 190 12.83 -29.20 25.82
N LEU A 191 13.35 -27.99 26.08
CA LEU A 191 14.50 -27.75 26.92
C LEU A 191 14.06 -27.25 28.30
N PRO A 192 14.82 -27.51 29.39
CA PRO A 192 14.53 -26.94 30.71
C PRO A 192 14.42 -25.41 30.63
N GLN A 193 13.58 -24.83 31.48
CA GLN A 193 13.42 -23.37 31.58
C GLN A 193 13.73 -22.98 33.04
N VAL A 194 14.46 -21.88 33.21
CA VAL A 194 14.85 -21.35 34.52
C VAL A 194 14.37 -19.92 34.64
N ALA A 195 13.57 -19.65 35.66
CA ALA A 195 13.10 -18.31 35.99
C ALA A 195 13.30 -18.03 37.47
N ALA A 196 13.61 -16.80 37.82
CA ALA A 196 13.52 -16.31 39.19
C ALA A 196 12.15 -15.67 39.38
N ILE A 197 11.46 -16.06 40.42
CA ILE A 197 10.15 -15.53 40.80
C ILE A 197 10.29 -14.86 42.14
N GLY A 198 9.85 -13.62 42.29
CA GLY A 198 9.77 -12.88 43.53
C GLY A 198 8.42 -12.20 43.63
N GLY A 199 7.78 -12.32 44.76
CA GLY A 199 6.48 -11.70 44.98
C GLY A 199 6.27 -11.35 46.43
N GLY A 200 5.36 -10.44 46.71
CA GLY A 200 4.93 -10.08 48.02
C GLY A 200 3.43 -9.83 48.07
N SER A 201 2.79 -10.19 49.14
CA SER A 201 1.38 -9.93 49.39
C SER A 201 1.17 -9.35 50.79
N PHE A 202 0.23 -8.42 50.88
CA PHE A 202 -0.20 -7.81 52.11
C PHE A 202 -1.68 -8.10 52.33
N TYR A 203 -2.00 -8.60 53.49
CA TYR A 203 -3.35 -8.97 53.92
C TYR A 203 -3.87 -7.99 54.97
N ASN A 204 -5.14 -7.62 54.90
CA ASN A 204 -5.75 -6.76 55.89
C ASN A 204 -5.90 -7.42 57.28
N TYR A 205 -5.96 -8.77 57.33
CA TYR A 205 -6.01 -9.59 58.56
C TYR A 205 -5.03 -10.77 58.51
N GLN A 206 -4.67 -11.33 59.69
CA GLN A 206 -3.95 -12.60 59.73
C GLN A 206 -4.87 -13.74 59.30
N VAL A 207 -4.45 -14.51 58.29
CA VAL A 207 -5.19 -15.69 57.86
C VAL A 207 -5.01 -16.82 58.85
N ALA A 208 -6.07 -17.20 59.55
CA ALA A 208 -6.11 -18.29 60.53
C ALA A 208 -5.01 -18.23 61.62
N GLY A 209 -4.42 -17.05 61.90
CA GLY A 209 -3.33 -16.90 62.88
C GLY A 209 -2.00 -17.53 62.50
N LEU A 210 -1.90 -18.14 61.32
CA LEU A 210 -0.73 -18.91 60.87
C LEU A 210 0.12 -18.16 59.82
N VAL A 211 -0.48 -17.23 59.09
CA VAL A 211 0.21 -16.44 58.03
C VAL A 211 0.37 -14.99 58.51
N PRO A 212 1.58 -14.43 58.48
CA PRO A 212 1.78 -13.02 58.86
C PRO A 212 1.02 -12.11 57.90
N ARG A 213 0.73 -10.87 58.31
CA ARG A 213 0.05 -9.87 57.46
C ARG A 213 0.80 -9.52 56.16
N TRP A 214 2.06 -9.91 56.08
CA TRP A 214 2.90 -9.79 54.86
C TRP A 214 3.58 -11.13 54.56
N ALA A 215 3.73 -11.46 53.32
CA ALA A 215 4.48 -12.60 52.84
C ALA A 215 5.33 -12.18 51.61
N VAL A 216 6.54 -12.74 51.53
CA VAL A 216 7.50 -12.52 50.42
C VAL A 216 7.76 -13.85 49.71
#